data_f0426e232612d010514a1d5fd16ffdc7
#
_entry.id   f0426e232612d010514a1d5fd16ffdc7
#
_cell.length_a   1.000
_cell.length_b   1.000
_cell.length_c   1.000
_cell.angle_alpha   90.00
_cell.angle_beta   90.00
_cell.angle_gamma   90.00
#
_symmetry.space_group_name_H-M   'P 1'
#
loop_
_entity.id
_entity.type
_entity.pdbx_description
1 polymer ?
#
loop_
_entity_poly.entity_id
_entity_poly.type
_entity_poly.pdbx_seq_one_letter_code
_entity_poly.pdbx_strand_id
1 'polypeptide(L)'
;MSLSSSMRFAVFAFLLLLMAATRFSHAGGAGLLPDASWAVFFTGGFYLAREWRWALTALLLAATGTDFLAIHYYGISNYCATPAYWFIVPGYSVLWLGGAWLRRQYRHVPLDLVRLCISLVISVSVCFLLTHTGFYWLSGRIKDPTLAEWWSVFWEWYWFFLAVPSAYLGLATLLHITLTRRARAVADVHVIQGEGS
;
A
#
# COMPACT_ATOMS: atom_id res chain seq x y z
N MET A 1 9.18 19.08 -0.95
CA MET A 1 8.44 19.35 -2.20
C MET A 1 6.94 19.30 -1.90
N SER A 2 6.22 20.39 -2.16
CA SER A 2 4.75 20.37 -2.15
C SER A 2 4.30 19.98 -3.56
N LEU A 3 3.65 18.83 -3.70
CA LEU A 3 3.03 18.45 -4.97
C LEU A 3 1.93 19.46 -5.32
N SER A 4 1.79 19.79 -6.62
CA SER A 4 0.64 20.57 -7.10
C SER A 4 -0.66 19.80 -6.90
N SER A 5 -1.80 20.47 -6.88
CA SER A 5 -3.12 19.82 -6.78
C SER A 5 -3.33 18.79 -7.89
N SER A 6 -2.96 19.13 -9.12
CA SER A 6 -3.08 18.23 -10.28
C SER A 6 -2.23 16.97 -10.09
N MET A 7 -1.01 17.10 -9.59
CA MET A 7 -0.13 15.96 -9.35
C MET A 7 -0.64 15.05 -8.22
N ARG A 8 -1.21 15.63 -7.16
CA ARG A 8 -1.84 14.83 -6.09
C ARG A 8 -3.03 14.05 -6.59
N PHE A 9 -3.85 14.67 -7.44
CA PHE A 9 -4.98 13.99 -8.07
C PHE A 9 -4.49 12.87 -9.01
N ALA A 10 -3.45 13.10 -9.81
CA ALA A 10 -2.86 12.08 -10.68
C ALA A 10 -2.29 10.89 -9.88
N VAL A 11 -1.59 11.16 -8.76
CA VAL A 11 -1.12 10.10 -7.85
C VAL A 11 -2.29 9.32 -7.27
N PHE A 12 -3.34 9.99 -6.79
CA PHE A 12 -4.53 9.33 -6.27
C PHE A 12 -5.20 8.43 -7.32
N ALA A 13 -5.43 8.96 -8.53
CA ALA A 13 -6.04 8.22 -9.62
C ALA A 13 -5.20 6.99 -10.02
N PHE A 14 -3.89 7.14 -10.10
CA PHE A 14 -2.97 6.02 -10.37
C PHE A 14 -3.05 4.93 -9.29
N LEU A 15 -3.01 5.32 -8.01
CA LEU A 15 -3.09 4.38 -6.89
C LEU A 15 -4.43 3.66 -6.86
N LEU A 16 -5.53 4.37 -7.14
CA LEU A 16 -6.86 3.81 -7.24
C LEU A 16 -6.95 2.76 -8.36
N LEU A 17 -6.47 3.10 -9.55
CA LEU A 17 -6.47 2.19 -10.71
C LEU A 17 -5.58 0.97 -10.48
N LEU A 18 -4.38 1.16 -9.91
CA LEU A 18 -3.47 0.07 -9.59
C LEU A 18 -4.12 -0.90 -8.59
N MET A 19 -4.72 -0.37 -7.53
CA MET A 19 -5.41 -1.19 -6.53
C MET A 19 -6.59 -1.94 -7.15
N ALA A 20 -7.46 -1.26 -7.89
CA ALA A 20 -8.62 -1.89 -8.50
C ALA A 20 -8.20 -3.00 -9.48
N ALA A 21 -7.21 -2.76 -10.33
CA ALA A 21 -6.72 -3.72 -11.30
C ALA A 21 -6.10 -4.96 -10.66
N THR A 22 -5.22 -4.78 -9.65
CA THR A 22 -4.53 -5.91 -9.01
C THR A 22 -5.42 -6.68 -8.06
N ARG A 23 -6.31 -6.00 -7.33
CA ARG A 23 -7.23 -6.62 -6.39
C ARG A 23 -8.29 -7.46 -7.10
N PHE A 24 -8.83 -6.95 -8.20
CA PHE A 24 -9.79 -7.67 -9.02
C PHE A 24 -9.17 -8.91 -9.67
N SER A 25 -7.94 -8.80 -10.20
CA SER A 25 -7.22 -9.92 -10.80
C SER A 25 -6.88 -11.01 -9.79
N HIS A 26 -6.50 -10.65 -8.57
CA HIS A 26 -6.20 -11.59 -7.50
C HIS A 26 -7.45 -12.40 -7.11
N ALA A 27 -8.57 -11.73 -6.99
CA ALA A 27 -9.85 -12.34 -6.66
C ALA A 27 -10.34 -13.31 -7.75
N GLY A 28 -10.07 -13.02 -9.04
CA GLY A 28 -10.50 -13.84 -10.20
C GLY A 28 -9.61 -15.04 -10.54
N GLY A 29 -8.52 -15.27 -9.84
CA GLY A 29 -7.59 -16.38 -10.09
C GLY A 29 -6.79 -16.30 -11.40
N ALA A 30 -7.02 -15.28 -12.23
CA ALA A 30 -6.33 -15.05 -13.51
C ALA A 30 -5.27 -13.95 -13.44
N GLY A 31 -4.93 -13.46 -12.23
CA GLY A 31 -4.10 -12.30 -12.04
C GLY A 31 -2.62 -12.57 -12.31
N LEU A 32 -2.05 -11.82 -13.26
CA LEU A 32 -0.61 -11.77 -13.52
C LEU A 32 0.16 -11.08 -12.38
N LEU A 33 -0.51 -10.25 -11.57
CA LEU A 33 0.11 -9.45 -10.51
C LEU A 33 -0.58 -9.71 -9.16
N PRO A 34 0.18 -9.85 -8.07
CA PRO A 34 -0.38 -9.94 -6.73
C PRO A 34 -1.05 -8.63 -6.31
N ASP A 35 -1.97 -8.68 -5.33
CA ASP A 35 -2.69 -7.51 -4.82
C ASP A 35 -1.74 -6.42 -4.30
N ALA A 36 -1.80 -5.24 -4.92
CA ALA A 36 -0.97 -4.08 -4.58
C ALA A 36 -1.55 -3.24 -3.43
N SER A 37 -2.70 -3.59 -2.85
CA SER A 37 -3.41 -2.73 -1.88
C SER A 37 -2.50 -2.24 -0.75
N TRP A 38 -1.67 -3.10 -0.19
CA TRP A 38 -0.76 -2.74 0.91
C TRP A 38 0.25 -1.66 0.51
N ALA A 39 0.84 -1.80 -0.68
CA ALA A 39 1.75 -0.79 -1.23
C ALA A 39 1.02 0.50 -1.58
N VAL A 40 -0.22 0.41 -2.07
CA VAL A 40 -1.09 1.56 -2.40
C VAL A 40 -1.37 2.39 -1.15
N PHE A 41 -1.78 1.77 -0.04
CA PHE A 41 -2.06 2.51 1.19
C PHE A 41 -0.80 3.12 1.80
N PHE A 42 0.34 2.43 1.76
CA PHE A 42 1.61 2.99 2.21
C PHE A 42 2.06 4.18 1.34
N THR A 43 2.01 4.02 0.01
CA THR A 43 2.37 5.07 -0.95
C THR A 43 1.41 6.27 -0.85
N GLY A 44 0.11 6.00 -0.68
CA GLY A 44 -0.90 7.02 -0.42
C GLY A 44 -0.58 7.85 0.82
N GLY A 45 -0.19 7.19 1.92
CA GLY A 45 0.28 7.86 3.13
C GLY A 45 1.51 8.77 2.89
N PHE A 46 2.44 8.34 2.03
CA PHE A 46 3.62 9.15 1.70
C PHE A 46 3.29 10.39 0.85
N TYR A 47 2.49 10.24 -0.19
CA TYR A 47 2.24 11.34 -1.13
C TYR A 47 1.01 12.19 -0.79
N LEU A 48 -0.02 11.60 -0.15
CA LEU A 48 -1.33 12.18 0.10
C LEU A 48 -1.62 12.40 1.60
N ALA A 49 -0.60 12.44 2.45
CA ALA A 49 -0.77 12.60 3.90
C ALA A 49 -1.59 13.85 4.30
N ARG A 50 -1.56 14.92 3.50
CA ARG A 50 -2.33 16.15 3.75
C ARG A 50 -3.81 15.98 3.47
N GLU A 51 -4.14 15.13 2.52
CA GLU A 51 -5.49 14.81 2.04
C GLU A 51 -6.05 13.56 2.69
N TRP A 52 -5.51 13.14 3.81
CA TRP A 52 -5.77 11.85 4.43
C TRP A 52 -7.26 11.53 4.60
N ARG A 53 -8.09 12.53 4.95
CA ARG A 53 -9.51 12.32 5.22
C ARG A 53 -10.23 11.75 4.01
N TRP A 54 -10.16 12.41 2.87
CA TRP A 54 -10.85 11.97 1.68
C TRP A 54 -10.10 10.86 0.93
N ALA A 55 -8.74 10.95 0.85
CA ALA A 55 -7.97 10.00 0.06
C ALA A 55 -7.94 8.61 0.69
N LEU A 56 -7.69 8.52 2.00
CA LEU A 56 -7.76 7.25 2.73
C LEU A 56 -9.16 6.65 2.68
N THR A 57 -10.20 7.45 2.94
CA THR A 57 -11.59 6.98 2.91
C THR A 57 -11.99 6.51 1.51
N ALA A 58 -11.63 7.25 0.46
CA ALA A 58 -11.95 6.86 -0.92
C ALA A 58 -11.24 5.56 -1.33
N LEU A 59 -9.97 5.37 -0.94
CA LEU A 59 -9.25 4.11 -1.19
C LEU A 59 -9.85 2.95 -0.40
N LEU A 60 -10.25 3.15 0.85
CA LEU A 60 -10.95 2.11 1.63
C LEU A 60 -12.28 1.72 1.00
N LEU A 61 -13.08 2.70 0.58
CA LEU A 61 -14.35 2.45 -0.11
C LEU A 61 -14.13 1.75 -1.45
N ALA A 62 -13.10 2.12 -2.19
CA ALA A 62 -12.76 1.47 -3.44
C ALA A 62 -12.29 0.02 -3.22
N ALA A 63 -11.48 -0.25 -2.20
CA ALA A 63 -11.06 -1.61 -1.85
C ALA A 63 -12.26 -2.50 -1.51
N THR A 64 -13.15 -2.03 -0.62
CA THR A 64 -14.37 -2.77 -0.24
C THR A 64 -15.34 -2.90 -1.39
N GLY A 65 -15.50 -1.85 -2.22
CA GLY A 65 -16.34 -1.88 -3.41
C GLY A 65 -15.84 -2.88 -4.46
N THR A 66 -14.52 -2.96 -4.68
CA THR A 66 -13.92 -3.95 -5.60
C THR A 66 -14.21 -5.37 -5.12
N ASP A 67 -14.06 -5.65 -3.82
CA ASP A 67 -14.35 -6.98 -3.27
C ASP A 67 -15.85 -7.30 -3.37
N PHE A 68 -16.71 -6.34 -3.07
CA PHE A 68 -18.15 -6.51 -3.22
C PHE A 68 -18.53 -6.85 -4.67
N LEU A 69 -18.02 -6.12 -5.65
CA LEU A 69 -18.27 -6.38 -7.07
C LEU A 69 -17.72 -7.75 -7.47
N ALA A 70 -16.51 -8.09 -7.02
CA ALA A 70 -15.88 -9.38 -7.32
C ALA A 70 -16.74 -10.56 -6.81
N ILE A 71 -17.24 -10.48 -5.60
CA ILE A 71 -18.05 -11.56 -4.99
C ILE A 71 -19.42 -11.65 -5.66
N HIS A 72 -20.12 -10.53 -5.86
CA HIS A 72 -21.53 -10.55 -6.26
C HIS A 72 -21.74 -10.69 -7.76
N TYR A 73 -20.84 -10.13 -8.58
CA TYR A 73 -21.02 -10.13 -10.03
C TYR A 73 -20.09 -11.10 -10.78
N TYR A 74 -18.97 -11.46 -10.19
CA TYR A 74 -17.99 -12.35 -10.83
C TYR A 74 -17.87 -13.71 -10.16
N GLY A 75 -18.72 -13.99 -9.15
CA GLY A 75 -18.83 -15.30 -8.52
C GLY A 75 -17.58 -15.73 -7.74
N ILE A 76 -16.76 -14.76 -7.32
CA ILE A 76 -15.54 -15.03 -6.56
C ILE A 76 -15.91 -15.48 -5.15
N SER A 77 -15.08 -16.34 -4.58
CA SER A 77 -15.29 -16.89 -3.25
C SER A 77 -15.49 -15.79 -2.19
N ASN A 78 -16.56 -15.91 -1.42
CA ASN A 78 -16.83 -15.04 -0.26
C ASN A 78 -16.07 -15.46 1.01
N TYR A 79 -15.01 -16.27 0.88
CA TYR A 79 -14.28 -16.84 2.02
C TYR A 79 -13.81 -15.76 3.00
N CYS A 80 -13.32 -14.64 2.49
CA CYS A 80 -12.86 -13.52 3.31
C CYS A 80 -13.98 -12.56 3.78
N ALA A 81 -15.20 -12.67 3.21
CA ALA A 81 -16.32 -11.80 3.57
C ALA A 81 -16.99 -12.27 4.89
N THR A 82 -16.33 -12.02 5.98
CA THR A 82 -16.72 -12.38 7.36
C THR A 82 -16.70 -11.14 8.24
N PRO A 83 -17.21 -11.17 9.48
CA PRO A 83 -17.07 -10.04 10.42
C PRO A 83 -15.62 -9.58 10.61
N ALA A 84 -14.66 -10.48 10.46
CA ALA A 84 -13.23 -10.16 10.53
C ALA A 84 -12.73 -9.27 9.37
N TYR A 85 -13.51 -9.15 8.28
CA TYR A 85 -13.16 -8.28 7.15
C TYR A 85 -12.90 -6.84 7.56
N TRP A 86 -13.61 -6.34 8.57
CA TRP A 86 -13.44 -4.96 9.05
C TRP A 86 -12.05 -4.64 9.61
N PHE A 87 -11.23 -5.65 9.92
CA PHE A 87 -9.83 -5.45 10.31
C PHE A 87 -8.95 -4.87 9.21
N ILE A 88 -9.42 -4.86 7.95
CA ILE A 88 -8.73 -4.13 6.88
C ILE A 88 -8.68 -2.63 7.15
N VAL A 89 -9.69 -2.04 7.82
CA VAL A 89 -9.73 -0.60 8.09
C VAL A 89 -8.57 -0.17 8.99
N PRO A 90 -8.38 -0.70 10.20
CA PRO A 90 -7.21 -0.37 11.01
C PRO A 90 -5.91 -0.85 10.36
N GLY A 91 -5.87 -2.02 9.71
CA GLY A 91 -4.69 -2.53 9.01
C GLY A 91 -4.18 -1.57 7.93
N TYR A 92 -5.06 -1.16 7.02
CA TYR A 92 -4.70 -0.22 5.96
C TYR A 92 -4.40 1.20 6.48
N SER A 93 -5.04 1.60 7.58
CA SER A 93 -4.72 2.85 8.25
C SER A 93 -3.29 2.85 8.82
N VAL A 94 -2.81 1.72 9.35
CA VAL A 94 -1.43 1.56 9.83
C VAL A 94 -0.43 1.70 8.67
N LEU A 95 -0.70 1.09 7.51
CA LEU A 95 0.14 1.25 6.32
C LEU A 95 0.19 2.72 5.87
N TRP A 96 -0.95 3.39 5.85
CA TRP A 96 -1.02 4.83 5.57
C TRP A 96 -0.19 5.66 6.55
N LEU A 97 -0.29 5.39 7.84
CA LEU A 97 0.47 6.10 8.88
C LEU A 97 1.98 5.86 8.72
N GLY A 98 2.41 4.65 8.35
CA GLY A 98 3.80 4.36 8.03
C GLY A 98 4.33 5.20 6.88
N GLY A 99 3.59 5.28 5.77
CA GLY A 99 3.94 6.16 4.65
C GLY A 99 3.97 7.64 5.04
N ALA A 100 2.99 8.10 5.82
CA ALA A 100 2.94 9.47 6.31
C ALA A 100 4.09 9.81 7.27
N TRP A 101 4.47 8.87 8.13
CA TRP A 101 5.65 9.01 8.98
C TRP A 101 6.93 9.13 8.15
N LEU A 102 7.12 8.23 7.17
CA LEU A 102 8.26 8.29 6.26
C LEU A 102 8.34 9.65 5.56
N ARG A 103 7.21 10.18 5.08
CA ARG A 103 7.14 11.51 4.44
C ARG A 103 7.65 12.63 5.33
N ARG A 104 7.35 12.60 6.62
CA ARG A 104 7.82 13.60 7.59
C ARG A 104 9.34 13.55 7.82
N GLN A 105 9.94 12.35 7.70
CA GLN A 105 11.36 12.12 7.91
C GLN A 105 12.20 12.21 6.63
N TYR A 106 11.54 12.31 5.47
CA TYR A 106 12.18 12.26 4.16
C TYR A 106 13.01 13.53 3.88
N ARG A 107 14.33 13.36 3.64
CA ARG A 107 15.30 14.44 3.46
C ARG A 107 16.12 14.34 2.18
N HIS A 108 15.84 13.41 1.27
CA HIS A 108 16.61 13.10 0.06
C HIS A 108 18.06 12.63 0.33
N VAL A 109 18.26 11.89 1.39
CA VAL A 109 19.55 11.31 1.79
C VAL A 109 19.49 9.77 1.70
N PRO A 110 20.65 9.06 1.56
CA PRO A 110 20.66 7.58 1.51
C PRO A 110 19.99 6.92 2.71
N LEU A 111 20.03 7.56 3.88
CA LEU A 111 19.36 7.09 5.10
C LEU A 111 17.83 6.97 4.93
N ASP A 112 17.24 7.64 3.95
CA ASP A 112 15.80 7.54 3.69
C ASP A 112 15.40 6.15 3.20
N LEU A 113 16.31 5.38 2.57
CA LEU A 113 16.08 3.97 2.23
C LEU A 113 15.98 3.09 3.49
N VAL A 114 16.84 3.34 4.46
CA VAL A 114 16.78 2.62 5.75
C VAL A 114 15.47 2.96 6.47
N ARG A 115 15.08 4.23 6.49
CA ARG A 115 13.79 4.67 7.06
C ARG A 115 12.59 4.05 6.35
N LEU A 116 12.65 3.93 5.01
CA LEU A 116 11.65 3.23 4.21
C LEU A 116 11.52 1.77 4.64
N CYS A 117 12.65 1.04 4.69
CA CYS A 117 12.65 -0.37 5.09
C CYS A 117 12.07 -0.56 6.50
N ILE A 118 12.51 0.24 7.47
CA ILE A 118 12.01 0.17 8.85
C ILE A 118 10.52 0.47 8.91
N SER A 119 10.07 1.57 8.29
CA SER A 119 8.66 1.96 8.29
C SER A 119 7.78 0.92 7.61
N LEU A 120 8.25 0.36 6.48
CA LEU A 120 7.55 -0.68 5.76
C LEU A 120 7.40 -1.95 6.58
N VAL A 121 8.52 -2.47 7.13
CA VAL A 121 8.50 -3.70 7.93
C VAL A 121 7.55 -3.55 9.12
N ILE A 122 7.64 -2.44 9.86
CA ILE A 122 6.78 -2.20 11.02
C ILE A 122 5.31 -2.12 10.59
N SER A 123 5.00 -1.33 9.57
CA SER A 123 3.60 -1.13 9.12
C SER A 123 2.99 -2.42 8.57
N VAL A 124 3.75 -3.18 7.78
CA VAL A 124 3.32 -4.47 7.24
C VAL A 124 3.11 -5.48 8.37
N SER A 125 4.04 -5.56 9.33
CA SER A 125 3.92 -6.49 10.46
C SER A 125 2.68 -6.20 11.29
N VAL A 126 2.42 -4.93 11.61
CA VAL A 126 1.23 -4.55 12.39
C VAL A 126 -0.05 -4.76 11.58
N CYS A 127 -0.06 -4.41 10.30
CA CYS A 127 -1.21 -4.66 9.41
C CYS A 127 -1.51 -6.16 9.34
N PHE A 128 -0.49 -6.99 9.08
CA PHE A 128 -0.64 -8.44 9.00
C PHE A 128 -1.11 -9.03 10.33
N LEU A 129 -0.52 -8.60 11.45
CA LEU A 129 -0.93 -9.05 12.77
C LEU A 129 -2.42 -8.76 13.03
N LEU A 130 -2.89 -7.55 12.70
CA LEU A 130 -4.29 -7.17 12.88
C LEU A 130 -5.22 -7.99 11.98
N THR A 131 -4.93 -8.06 10.68
CA THR A 131 -5.80 -8.73 9.72
C THR A 131 -5.78 -10.25 9.87
N HIS A 132 -4.61 -10.85 10.06
CA HIS A 132 -4.46 -12.29 10.27
C HIS A 132 -5.09 -12.74 11.59
N THR A 133 -4.82 -12.03 12.69
CA THR A 133 -5.42 -12.35 13.99
C THR A 133 -6.94 -12.18 13.96
N GLY A 134 -7.41 -11.07 13.38
CA GLY A 134 -8.85 -10.84 13.21
C GLY A 134 -9.52 -11.95 12.42
N PHE A 135 -8.93 -12.36 11.29
CA PHE A 135 -9.47 -13.46 10.47
C PHE A 135 -9.43 -14.79 11.22
N TYR A 136 -8.29 -15.14 11.81
CA TYR A 136 -8.10 -16.42 12.48
C TYR A 136 -9.12 -16.65 13.61
N TRP A 137 -9.30 -15.64 14.46
CA TRP A 137 -10.15 -15.77 15.65
C TRP A 137 -11.62 -15.38 15.45
N LEU A 138 -11.94 -14.49 14.51
CA LEU A 138 -13.26 -13.88 14.41
C LEU A 138 -13.98 -14.18 13.09
N SER A 139 -13.35 -14.87 12.15
CA SER A 139 -14.02 -15.20 10.87
C SER A 139 -15.08 -16.29 10.99
N GLY A 140 -15.01 -17.15 12.00
CA GLY A 140 -15.82 -18.36 12.11
C GLY A 140 -15.47 -19.45 11.07
N ARG A 141 -14.35 -19.28 10.33
CA ARG A 141 -13.88 -20.22 9.32
C ARG A 141 -12.94 -21.30 9.87
N ILE A 142 -12.29 -21.00 10.99
CA ILE A 142 -11.36 -21.91 11.64
C ILE A 142 -12.13 -22.67 12.73
N LYS A 143 -12.12 -24.00 12.67
CA LYS A 143 -12.69 -24.86 13.71
C LYS A 143 -11.62 -25.07 14.80
N ASP A 144 -12.03 -24.89 16.06
CA ASP A 144 -11.18 -25.09 17.23
C ASP A 144 -9.82 -24.36 17.15
N PRO A 145 -9.83 -23.00 17.03
CA PRO A 145 -8.61 -22.22 16.83
C PRO A 145 -7.65 -22.35 18.02
N THR A 146 -6.37 -22.62 17.75
CA THR A 146 -5.31 -22.74 18.75
C THR A 146 -4.19 -21.74 18.51
N LEU A 147 -3.48 -21.34 19.57
CA LEU A 147 -2.32 -20.42 19.46
C LEU A 147 -1.17 -21.06 18.67
N ALA A 148 -0.97 -22.37 18.81
CA ALA A 148 0.11 -23.07 18.11
C ALA A 148 -0.12 -23.05 16.58
N GLU A 149 -1.34 -23.35 16.14
CA GLU A 149 -1.73 -23.32 14.74
C GLU A 149 -1.71 -21.88 14.20
N TRP A 150 -2.27 -20.90 14.96
CA TRP A 150 -2.20 -19.47 14.59
C TRP A 150 -0.76 -19.02 14.34
N TRP A 151 0.19 -19.42 15.20
CA TRP A 151 1.59 -19.06 15.06
C TRP A 151 2.24 -19.71 13.83
N SER A 152 1.92 -20.99 13.56
CA SER A 152 2.41 -21.68 12.38
C SER A 152 1.92 -21.02 11.08
N VAL A 153 0.61 -20.80 10.98
CA VAL A 153 -0.01 -20.15 9.79
C VAL A 153 0.46 -18.70 9.65
N PHE A 154 0.69 -17.99 10.78
CA PHE A 154 1.23 -16.63 10.73
C PHE A 154 2.56 -16.59 9.98
N TRP A 155 3.53 -17.45 10.30
CA TRP A 155 4.85 -17.45 9.66
C TRP A 155 4.80 -17.98 8.22
N GLU A 156 3.91 -18.89 7.91
CA GLU A 156 3.72 -19.40 6.56
C GLU A 156 3.37 -18.27 5.58
N TRP A 157 2.48 -17.35 5.98
CA TRP A 157 2.01 -16.27 5.10
C TRP A 157 2.74 -14.95 5.27
N TYR A 158 3.36 -14.69 6.41
CA TYR A 158 3.99 -13.40 6.71
C TYR A 158 4.99 -12.95 5.65
N TRP A 159 5.84 -13.86 5.19
CA TRP A 159 6.87 -13.53 4.20
C TRP A 159 6.29 -13.15 2.85
N PHE A 160 5.20 -13.78 2.44
CA PHE A 160 4.48 -13.39 1.23
C PHE A 160 3.90 -11.98 1.36
N PHE A 161 3.24 -11.69 2.48
CA PHE A 161 2.65 -10.37 2.75
C PHE A 161 3.71 -9.27 2.96
N LEU A 162 4.94 -9.59 3.31
CA LEU A 162 6.05 -8.64 3.32
C LEU A 162 6.67 -8.46 1.93
N ALA A 163 6.85 -9.53 1.15
CA ALA A 163 7.53 -9.50 -0.15
C ALA A 163 6.73 -8.71 -1.19
N VAL A 164 5.42 -8.89 -1.26
CA VAL A 164 4.56 -8.24 -2.26
C VAL A 164 4.63 -6.71 -2.18
N PRO A 165 4.30 -6.06 -1.04
CA PRO A 165 4.40 -4.61 -0.95
C PRO A 165 5.86 -4.12 -1.07
N SER A 166 6.85 -4.92 -0.65
CA SER A 166 8.26 -4.58 -0.83
C SER A 166 8.65 -4.49 -2.30
N ALA A 167 8.17 -5.39 -3.15
CA ALA A 167 8.42 -5.35 -4.60
C ALA A 167 7.79 -4.11 -5.25
N TYR A 168 6.53 -3.80 -4.95
CA TYR A 168 5.85 -2.60 -5.45
C TYR A 168 6.53 -1.31 -4.99
N LEU A 169 6.90 -1.22 -3.71
CA LEU A 169 7.57 -0.05 -3.17
C LEU A 169 9.01 0.07 -3.66
N GLY A 170 9.70 -1.03 -3.89
CA GLY A 170 11.00 -1.04 -4.56
C GLY A 170 10.93 -0.41 -5.94
N LEU A 171 9.96 -0.82 -6.77
CA LEU A 171 9.72 -0.23 -8.08
C LEU A 171 9.33 1.24 -8.00
N ALA A 172 8.42 1.61 -7.09
CA ALA A 172 8.02 2.99 -6.87
C ALA A 172 9.20 3.87 -6.41
N THR A 173 10.09 3.34 -5.57
CA THR A 173 11.29 4.03 -5.10
C THR A 173 12.30 4.25 -6.22
N LEU A 174 12.54 3.25 -7.06
CA LEU A 174 13.39 3.38 -8.24
C LEU A 174 12.86 4.47 -9.20
N LEU A 175 11.55 4.44 -9.46
CA LEU A 175 10.90 5.47 -10.28
C LEU A 175 11.03 6.86 -9.65
N HIS A 176 10.79 6.99 -8.35
CA HIS A 176 10.93 8.25 -7.63
C HIS A 176 12.36 8.81 -7.71
N ILE A 177 13.39 7.97 -7.50
CA ILE A 177 14.80 8.38 -7.57
C ILE A 177 15.16 8.81 -8.99
N THR A 178 14.74 8.06 -10.01
CA THR A 178 15.08 8.38 -11.41
C THR A 178 14.41 9.69 -11.86
N LEU A 179 13.16 9.92 -11.52
CA LEU A 179 12.44 11.15 -11.85
C LEU A 179 13.03 12.37 -11.14
N THR A 180 13.35 12.23 -9.85
CA THR A 180 13.95 13.33 -9.09
C THR A 180 15.37 13.69 -9.56
N ARG A 181 16.18 12.70 -9.96
CA ARG A 181 17.51 12.94 -10.55
C ARG A 181 17.41 13.66 -11.88
N ARG A 182 16.48 13.22 -12.77
CA ARG A 182 16.26 13.88 -14.07
C ARG A 182 15.80 15.32 -13.90
N ALA A 183 14.86 15.58 -12.99
CA ALA A 183 14.37 16.94 -12.73
C ALA A 183 15.47 17.88 -12.22
N ARG A 184 16.41 17.39 -11.40
CA ARG A 184 17.57 18.18 -10.95
C ARG A 184 18.52 18.43 -12.10
N ALA A 185 18.89 17.44 -12.90
CA ALA A 185 19.78 17.60 -14.05
C ALA A 185 19.26 18.63 -15.07
N VAL A 186 17.96 18.65 -15.34
CA VAL A 186 17.34 19.67 -16.21
C VAL A 186 17.42 21.07 -15.59
N ALA A 187 17.17 21.20 -14.28
CA ALA A 187 17.26 22.48 -13.58
C ALA A 187 18.69 23.06 -13.62
N ASP A 188 19.71 22.21 -13.43
CA ASP A 188 21.11 22.61 -13.45
C ASP A 188 21.55 23.12 -14.84
N VAL A 189 21.07 22.49 -15.93
CA VAL A 189 21.33 22.94 -17.32
C VAL A 189 20.74 24.32 -17.57
N HIS A 190 19.53 24.62 -17.09
CA HIS A 190 18.91 25.94 -17.26
C HIS A 190 19.63 27.05 -16.49
N VAL A 191 20.19 26.77 -15.31
CA VAL A 191 20.97 27.71 -14.54
C VAL A 191 22.26 28.10 -15.30
N ILE A 192 22.99 27.12 -15.84
CA ILE A 192 24.21 27.33 -16.59
C ILE A 192 23.96 28.14 -17.87
N GLN A 193 22.87 27.92 -18.57
CA GLN A 193 22.50 28.65 -19.79
C GLN A 193 22.04 30.10 -19.50
N GLY A 194 21.42 30.36 -18.33
CA GLY A 194 20.98 31.70 -17.93
C GLY A 194 22.11 32.61 -17.44
N GLU A 195 23.24 32.07 -16.97
CA GLU A 195 24.40 32.83 -16.54
C GLU A 195 25.34 33.22 -17.70
N GLY A 196 25.13 32.65 -18.91
CA GLY A 196 25.94 32.91 -20.11
C GLY A 196 25.38 33.98 -21.08
N SER A 197 24.25 34.60 -20.74
CA SER A 197 23.59 35.64 -21.54
C SER A 197 23.57 36.99 -20.79
#